data_62187074d8dd0278b0b221a28870b882
#
_entry.id   62187074d8dd0278b0b221a28870b882
#
_cell.length_a   1.000
_cell.length_b   1.000
_cell.length_c   1.000
_cell.angle_alpha   90.00
_cell.angle_beta   90.00
_cell.angle_gamma   90.00
#
_symmetry.space_group_name_H-M   'P 1'
#
loop_
_entity.id
_entity.type
_entity.pdbx_description
1 polymer ?
#
loop_
_entity_poly.entity_id
_entity_poly.type
_entity_poly.pdbx_seq_one_letter_code
_entity_poly.pdbx_strand_id
1 'polypeptide(L)'
;GGDSCWLGFWMIHRMIICRLEDNMYFCSMIKRVDSMKKRVLFLLPLFLGACSDSGESPVITIEKLYVKVDQGDGETSREDYANRMSELPALKVGDKVDAFLSLDGNGAELKAFQLQNGEEMKTELRYEKTEVTTEGNLTDEEKGQLRFKDGVTKTKVLVHATIEHVDKNGDVQLSFYLSSKAECEGAQEVIDLRTEVREEK
;
A
#
# COMPACT_ATOMS: atom_id res chain seq x y z
N GLY A 1 -39.20 24.76 20.19
CA GLY A 1 -38.04 24.64 19.31
C GLY A 1 -37.00 23.74 20.01
N GLY A 2 -37.16 22.43 19.96
CA GLY A 2 -36.27 21.52 20.67
C GLY A 2 -36.26 20.07 20.17
N ASP A 3 -36.75 19.78 18.97
CA ASP A 3 -36.97 18.39 18.53
C ASP A 3 -36.08 17.88 17.41
N SER A 4 -35.12 18.69 16.91
CA SER A 4 -34.29 18.27 15.76
C SER A 4 -32.93 17.64 16.13
N CYS A 5 -32.55 17.61 17.40
CA CYS A 5 -31.24 17.07 17.83
C CYS A 5 -31.28 15.57 18.21
N TRP A 6 -32.46 15.04 18.45
CA TRP A 6 -32.65 13.63 18.87
C TRP A 6 -32.68 12.63 17.71
N LEU A 7 -33.09 13.06 16.52
CA LEU A 7 -33.17 12.18 15.35
C LEU A 7 -31.78 11.81 14.77
N GLY A 8 -30.79 12.71 14.87
CA GLY A 8 -29.42 12.43 14.41
C GLY A 8 -28.68 11.40 15.29
N PHE A 9 -28.92 11.46 16.61
CA PHE A 9 -28.28 10.54 17.54
C PHE A 9 -28.87 9.12 17.47
N TRP A 10 -30.15 9.03 17.15
CA TRP A 10 -30.85 7.76 16.99
C TRP A 10 -30.44 7.02 15.70
N MET A 11 -30.15 7.77 14.62
CA MET A 11 -29.69 7.19 13.36
C MET A 11 -28.26 6.65 13.44
N ILE A 12 -27.36 7.35 14.14
CA ILE A 12 -25.97 6.89 14.35
C ILE A 12 -25.96 5.67 15.29
N HIS A 13 -26.79 5.67 16.31
CA HIS A 13 -26.91 4.52 17.21
C HIS A 13 -27.49 3.28 16.51
N ARG A 14 -28.40 3.48 15.54
CA ARG A 14 -28.94 2.37 14.74
C ARG A 14 -27.94 1.80 13.74
N MET A 15 -27.06 2.64 13.16
CA MET A 15 -25.99 2.15 12.26
C MET A 15 -24.90 1.37 13.00
N ILE A 16 -24.55 1.77 14.22
CA ILE A 16 -23.59 1.05 15.07
C ILE A 16 -24.20 -0.25 15.60
N ILE A 17 -25.49 -0.24 15.93
CA ILE A 17 -26.19 -1.44 16.41
C ILE A 17 -26.43 -2.45 15.28
N CYS A 18 -26.69 -2.03 14.02
CA CYS A 18 -26.80 -2.95 12.90
C CYS A 18 -25.47 -3.70 12.62
N ARG A 19 -24.32 -3.03 12.79
CA ARG A 19 -23.01 -3.69 12.64
C ARG A 19 -22.67 -4.65 13.79
N LEU A 20 -23.28 -4.45 14.97
CA LEU A 20 -23.18 -5.36 16.12
C LEU A 20 -24.27 -6.43 16.10
N GLU A 21 -25.40 -6.17 15.43
CA GLU A 21 -26.51 -7.14 15.32
C GLU A 21 -26.15 -8.34 14.45
N ASP A 22 -25.32 -8.19 13.42
CA ASP A 22 -24.84 -9.34 12.65
C ASP A 22 -24.02 -10.32 13.49
N ASN A 23 -23.27 -9.82 14.48
CA ASN A 23 -22.60 -10.66 15.47
C ASN A 23 -23.53 -11.14 16.60
N MET A 24 -24.61 -10.41 16.92
CA MET A 24 -25.59 -10.83 17.90
C MET A 24 -26.56 -11.88 17.38
N TYR A 25 -26.86 -11.88 16.07
CA TYR A 25 -27.64 -12.98 15.46
C TYR A 25 -26.90 -14.31 15.53
N PHE A 26 -25.58 -14.29 15.38
CA PHE A 26 -24.77 -15.49 15.52
C PHE A 26 -24.80 -16.01 16.99
N CYS A 27 -24.73 -15.11 17.96
CA CYS A 27 -24.77 -15.47 19.37
C CYS A 27 -26.19 -15.89 19.83
N SER A 28 -27.25 -15.29 19.24
CA SER A 28 -28.64 -15.67 19.50
C SER A 28 -29.02 -17.02 18.87
N MET A 29 -28.45 -17.37 17.71
CA MET A 29 -28.62 -18.69 17.10
C MET A 29 -27.97 -19.79 17.94
N ILE A 30 -26.80 -19.53 18.53
CA ILE A 30 -26.11 -20.47 19.42
C ILE A 30 -26.94 -20.70 20.70
N LYS A 31 -27.56 -19.67 21.26
CA LYS A 31 -28.42 -19.81 22.46
C LYS A 31 -29.73 -20.55 22.18
N ARG A 32 -30.25 -20.53 20.95
CA ARG A 32 -31.45 -21.33 20.58
C ARG A 32 -31.13 -22.79 20.25
N VAL A 33 -29.91 -23.11 19.90
CA VAL A 33 -29.47 -24.47 19.62
C VAL A 33 -29.32 -25.30 20.92
N ASP A 34 -28.97 -24.63 22.04
CA ASP A 34 -28.90 -25.30 23.35
C ASP A 34 -30.24 -25.84 23.89
N SER A 35 -31.38 -25.39 23.33
CA SER A 35 -32.69 -25.84 23.73
C SER A 35 -33.25 -26.98 22.90
N MET A 36 -32.61 -27.37 21.81
CA MET A 36 -33.02 -28.49 20.96
C MET A 36 -32.04 -29.66 21.08
N LYS A 37 -32.38 -30.54 22.02
CA LYS A 37 -31.88 -31.91 22.29
C LYS A 37 -30.92 -32.50 21.24
N LYS A 38 -29.65 -32.56 21.61
CA LYS A 38 -28.64 -33.63 21.44
C LYS A 38 -28.57 -34.49 20.14
N ARG A 39 -29.23 -34.18 19.03
CA ARG A 39 -29.18 -35.01 17.80
C ARG A 39 -28.84 -34.29 16.49
N VAL A 40 -28.56 -32.97 16.50
CA VAL A 40 -28.27 -32.20 15.26
C VAL A 40 -26.85 -31.66 15.24
N LEU A 41 -26.03 -31.96 16.24
CA LEU A 41 -24.67 -31.37 16.40
C LEU A 41 -23.62 -32.04 15.51
N PHE A 42 -23.99 -32.95 14.60
CA PHE A 42 -23.02 -33.70 13.79
C PHE A 42 -22.93 -33.27 12.32
N LEU A 43 -23.71 -32.29 11.88
CA LEU A 43 -23.74 -31.84 10.48
C LEU A 43 -23.20 -30.43 10.26
N LEU A 44 -22.68 -29.74 11.30
CA LEU A 44 -22.19 -28.37 11.21
C LEU A 44 -20.71 -28.21 10.83
N PRO A 45 -19.82 -29.22 10.84
CA PRO A 45 -18.44 -28.99 10.42
C PRO A 45 -18.20 -29.02 8.90
N LEU A 46 -19.22 -29.23 8.08
CA LEU A 46 -19.04 -29.38 6.63
C LEU A 46 -19.20 -28.05 5.85
N PHE A 47 -19.54 -26.94 6.50
CA PHE A 47 -19.67 -25.65 5.84
C PHE A 47 -18.56 -24.65 6.20
N LEU A 48 -17.56 -25.04 6.98
CA LEU A 48 -16.38 -24.20 7.26
C LEU A 48 -15.24 -24.38 6.24
N GLY A 49 -15.51 -25.05 5.13
CA GLY A 49 -14.51 -25.37 4.10
C GLY A 49 -14.54 -24.49 2.86
N ALA A 50 -15.15 -23.31 2.88
CA ALA A 50 -15.26 -22.48 1.68
C ALA A 50 -15.06 -21.00 1.97
N CYS A 51 -14.00 -20.65 2.70
CA CYS A 51 -13.41 -19.30 2.71
C CYS A 51 -11.89 -19.48 2.74
N SER A 52 -11.31 -19.88 1.64
CA SER A 52 -9.88 -20.10 1.53
C SER A 52 -9.19 -19.09 0.64
N ASP A 53 -9.70 -17.87 0.58
CA ASP A 53 -8.96 -16.74 0.00
C ASP A 53 -8.67 -15.63 1.04
N SER A 54 -8.64 -15.99 2.31
CA SER A 54 -8.02 -15.15 3.34
C SER A 54 -6.50 -15.24 3.18
N GLY A 55 -5.99 -14.64 2.10
CA GLY A 55 -4.55 -14.44 1.91
C GLY A 55 -4.01 -13.53 3.00
N GLU A 56 -2.75 -13.69 3.31
CA GLU A 56 -2.03 -12.72 4.15
C GLU A 56 -1.86 -11.42 3.37
N SER A 57 -1.65 -10.31 4.10
CA SER A 57 -1.39 -9.00 3.48
C SER A 57 -0.19 -9.09 2.53
N PRO A 58 -0.27 -8.46 1.36
CA PRO A 58 0.86 -8.43 0.42
C PRO A 58 2.07 -7.76 1.06
N VAL A 59 3.25 -7.96 0.50
CA VAL A 59 4.51 -7.45 1.04
C VAL A 59 5.22 -6.61 -0.01
N ILE A 60 5.70 -5.43 0.40
CA ILE A 60 6.65 -4.61 -0.35
C ILE A 60 8.01 -4.74 0.33
N THR A 61 9.05 -5.10 -0.42
CA THR A 61 10.42 -5.14 0.07
C THR A 61 11.29 -4.21 -0.74
N ILE A 62 11.98 -3.30 -0.09
CA ILE A 62 13.00 -2.46 -0.73
C ILE A 62 14.29 -3.28 -0.79
N GLU A 63 14.56 -3.92 -1.93
CA GLU A 63 15.75 -4.76 -2.13
C GLU A 63 17.03 -3.94 -2.18
N LYS A 64 16.97 -2.76 -2.83
CA LYS A 64 18.08 -1.81 -2.95
C LYS A 64 17.53 -0.39 -3.04
N LEU A 65 18.28 0.53 -2.47
CA LEU A 65 17.99 1.97 -2.51
C LEU A 65 19.28 2.71 -2.86
N TYR A 66 19.48 2.99 -4.14
CA TYR A 66 20.64 3.75 -4.58
C TYR A 66 20.34 5.24 -4.58
N VAL A 67 21.22 6.00 -3.96
CA VAL A 67 21.20 7.46 -4.02
C VAL A 67 22.42 7.92 -4.82
N LYS A 68 22.18 8.80 -5.79
CA LYS A 68 23.21 9.43 -6.62
C LYS A 68 23.22 10.91 -6.29
N VAL A 69 24.28 11.34 -5.66
CA VAL A 69 24.50 12.75 -5.28
C VAL A 69 25.59 13.32 -6.14
N ASP A 70 25.35 14.49 -6.73
CA ASP A 70 26.34 15.29 -7.44
C ASP A 70 27.34 15.88 -6.43
N GLN A 71 28.59 15.44 -6.49
CA GLN A 71 29.67 15.91 -5.60
C GLN A 71 30.19 17.32 -5.97
N GLY A 72 29.69 17.91 -7.06
CA GLY A 72 30.06 19.27 -7.49
C GLY A 72 31.35 19.36 -8.32
N ASP A 73 32.03 18.26 -8.55
CA ASP A 73 33.24 18.13 -9.39
C ASP A 73 32.98 17.30 -10.68
N GLY A 74 31.73 16.95 -10.93
CA GLY A 74 31.28 16.09 -12.03
C GLY A 74 31.32 14.60 -11.68
N GLU A 75 31.78 14.24 -10.49
CA GLU A 75 31.64 12.87 -9.98
C GLU A 75 30.32 12.72 -9.24
N THR A 76 29.69 11.55 -9.41
CA THR A 76 28.49 11.17 -8.69
C THR A 76 28.80 10.00 -7.78
N SER A 77 28.53 10.12 -6.49
CA SER A 77 28.52 8.96 -5.60
C SER A 77 27.24 8.16 -5.84
N ARG A 78 27.36 6.83 -5.77
CA ARG A 78 26.22 5.92 -5.85
C ARG A 78 26.36 4.84 -4.79
N GLU A 79 25.60 4.99 -3.73
CA GLU A 79 25.60 4.05 -2.60
C GLU A 79 24.24 3.41 -2.40
N ASP A 80 24.24 2.18 -1.84
CA ASP A 80 23.01 1.47 -1.48
C ASP A 80 22.66 1.73 -0.01
N TYR A 81 21.49 2.30 0.21
CA TYR A 81 20.97 2.66 1.53
C TYR A 81 19.80 1.78 2.00
N ALA A 82 19.44 0.70 1.30
CA ALA A 82 18.28 -0.14 1.66
C ALA A 82 18.30 -0.60 3.13
N ASN A 83 19.49 -0.90 3.67
CA ASN A 83 19.67 -1.30 5.07
C ASN A 83 20.19 -0.17 5.99
N ARG A 84 20.28 1.06 5.47
CA ARG A 84 20.87 2.23 6.14
C ARG A 84 20.07 3.51 5.88
N MET A 85 18.74 3.41 5.84
CA MET A 85 17.87 4.55 5.48
C MET A 85 18.06 5.77 6.40
N SER A 86 18.44 5.55 7.66
CA SER A 86 18.76 6.63 8.60
C SER A 86 20.03 7.43 8.22
N GLU A 87 20.88 6.90 7.35
CA GLU A 87 22.13 7.51 6.88
C GLU A 87 21.96 8.20 5.53
N LEU A 88 20.74 8.25 4.98
CA LEU A 88 20.46 8.93 3.71
C LEU A 88 20.97 10.39 3.76
N PRO A 89 21.75 10.81 2.75
CA PRO A 89 22.20 12.17 2.65
C PRO A 89 21.02 13.13 2.37
N ALA A 90 21.16 14.39 2.71
CA ALA A 90 20.22 15.40 2.23
C ALA A 90 20.39 15.60 0.72
N LEU A 91 19.28 15.58 0.01
CA LEU A 91 19.24 15.64 -1.45
C LEU A 91 19.07 17.08 -1.94
N LYS A 92 19.67 17.40 -3.07
CA LYS A 92 19.61 18.70 -3.75
C LYS A 92 18.99 18.54 -5.12
N VAL A 93 18.63 19.64 -5.73
CA VAL A 93 18.14 19.65 -7.11
C VAL A 93 19.14 18.95 -8.04
N GLY A 94 18.65 17.99 -8.81
CA GLY A 94 19.42 17.15 -9.72
C GLY A 94 19.84 15.80 -9.13
N ASP A 95 19.79 15.61 -7.82
CA ASP A 95 20.08 14.32 -7.19
C ASP A 95 19.00 13.28 -7.53
N LYS A 96 19.39 12.01 -7.54
CA LYS A 96 18.54 10.90 -8.00
C LYS A 96 18.49 9.78 -6.98
N VAL A 97 17.32 9.18 -6.89
CA VAL A 97 17.06 8.00 -6.07
C VAL A 97 16.51 6.88 -6.94
N ASP A 98 17.13 5.70 -6.84
CA ASP A 98 16.69 4.47 -7.53
C ASP A 98 16.25 3.46 -6.47
N ALA A 99 14.94 3.25 -6.29
CA ALA A 99 14.39 2.25 -5.38
C ALA A 99 13.99 0.98 -6.13
N PHE A 100 14.60 -0.15 -5.80
CA PHE A 100 14.30 -1.47 -6.34
C PHE A 100 13.36 -2.19 -5.39
N LEU A 101 12.13 -2.37 -5.83
CA LEU A 101 11.06 -2.97 -5.04
C LEU A 101 10.79 -4.40 -5.49
N SER A 102 10.66 -5.30 -4.54
CA SER A 102 10.06 -6.62 -4.73
C SER A 102 8.63 -6.57 -4.17
N LEU A 103 7.66 -6.92 -5.00
CA LEU A 103 6.24 -6.94 -4.68
C LEU A 103 5.79 -8.40 -4.61
N ASP A 104 5.23 -8.82 -3.49
CA ASP A 104 4.77 -10.18 -3.24
C ASP A 104 3.31 -10.17 -2.77
N GLY A 105 2.45 -10.89 -3.45
CA GLY A 105 1.04 -11.04 -3.08
C GLY A 105 0.81 -11.94 -1.87
N ASN A 106 1.91 -12.53 -1.32
CA ASN A 106 1.89 -13.38 -0.11
C ASN A 106 0.85 -14.52 -0.20
N GLY A 107 0.93 -15.28 -1.29
CA GLY A 107 0.02 -16.39 -1.58
C GLY A 107 -1.18 -16.03 -2.46
N ALA A 108 -1.43 -14.74 -2.71
CA ALA A 108 -2.49 -14.27 -3.60
C ALA A 108 -1.92 -13.60 -4.86
N GLU A 109 -2.77 -13.39 -5.86
CA GLU A 109 -2.43 -12.60 -7.02
C GLU A 109 -2.37 -11.10 -6.66
N LEU A 110 -1.41 -10.39 -7.23
CA LEU A 110 -1.31 -8.95 -7.12
C LEU A 110 -2.48 -8.27 -7.84
N LYS A 111 -2.98 -7.19 -7.28
CA LYS A 111 -4.08 -6.40 -7.85
C LYS A 111 -3.59 -5.07 -8.41
N ALA A 112 -2.97 -4.26 -7.60
CA ALA A 112 -2.51 -2.94 -8.00
C ALA A 112 -1.33 -2.45 -7.17
N PHE A 113 -0.48 -1.63 -7.79
CA PHE A 113 0.56 -0.86 -7.15
C PHE A 113 0.31 0.63 -7.38
N GLN A 114 0.61 1.45 -6.38
CA GLN A 114 0.52 2.91 -6.45
C GLN A 114 1.77 3.53 -5.85
N LEU A 115 2.42 4.40 -6.61
CA LEU A 115 3.45 5.31 -6.14
C LEU A 115 2.81 6.68 -5.84
N GLN A 116 3.19 7.29 -4.72
CA GLN A 116 2.91 8.69 -4.41
C GLN A 116 4.23 9.37 -4.01
N ASN A 117 4.44 10.57 -4.51
CA ASN A 117 5.61 11.40 -4.23
C ASN A 117 5.22 12.87 -4.06
N GLY A 118 6.11 13.66 -3.45
CA GLY A 118 5.96 15.10 -3.34
C GLY A 118 6.14 15.80 -4.69
N GLU A 119 5.66 17.03 -4.78
CA GLU A 119 5.77 17.86 -5.99
C GLU A 119 7.23 18.24 -6.32
N GLU A 120 8.13 18.12 -5.36
CA GLU A 120 9.56 18.38 -5.51
C GLU A 120 10.28 17.34 -6.36
N MET A 121 9.63 16.20 -6.60
CA MET A 121 10.23 15.07 -7.30
C MET A 121 9.48 14.71 -8.57
N LYS A 122 10.24 14.43 -9.62
CA LYS A 122 9.75 13.70 -10.78
C LYS A 122 10.09 12.23 -10.65
N THR A 123 9.12 11.37 -10.88
CA THR A 123 9.28 9.92 -10.78
C THR A 123 9.00 9.22 -12.11
N GLU A 124 9.72 8.13 -12.35
CA GLU A 124 9.51 7.22 -13.49
C GLU A 124 9.48 5.78 -12.97
N LEU A 125 8.53 4.99 -13.47
CA LEU A 125 8.41 3.58 -13.15
C LEU A 125 9.01 2.71 -14.24
N ARG A 126 9.77 1.69 -13.85
CA ARG A 126 10.20 0.60 -14.73
C ARG A 126 9.75 -0.73 -14.16
N TYR A 127 9.04 -1.50 -14.95
CA TYR A 127 8.41 -2.75 -14.56
C TYR A 127 8.30 -3.69 -15.75
N GLU A 128 7.95 -4.95 -15.51
CA GLU A 128 7.70 -5.93 -16.57
C GLU A 128 6.34 -5.67 -17.24
N LYS A 129 6.37 -5.12 -18.45
CA LYS A 129 5.16 -4.71 -19.19
C LYS A 129 4.21 -5.86 -19.52
N THR A 130 4.73 -7.10 -19.59
CA THR A 130 3.91 -8.29 -19.86
C THR A 130 3.02 -8.66 -18.69
N GLU A 131 3.35 -8.22 -17.46
CA GLU A 131 2.62 -8.49 -16.22
C GLU A 131 1.55 -7.43 -15.88
N VAL A 132 1.52 -6.33 -16.62
CA VAL A 132 0.63 -5.20 -16.37
C VAL A 132 -0.42 -5.09 -17.47
N THR A 133 -1.67 -4.76 -17.10
CA THR A 133 -2.75 -4.50 -18.05
C THR A 133 -2.89 -3.01 -18.31
N THR A 134 -3.12 -2.66 -19.58
CA THR A 134 -3.45 -1.30 -20.02
C THR A 134 -4.94 -1.14 -20.32
N GLU A 135 -5.72 -2.20 -20.13
CA GLU A 135 -7.16 -2.18 -20.40
C GLU A 135 -7.88 -1.24 -19.42
N GLY A 136 -8.85 -0.49 -19.94
CA GLY A 136 -9.72 0.36 -19.13
C GLY A 136 -9.02 1.57 -18.45
N ASN A 137 -7.83 1.98 -18.90
CA ASN A 137 -7.03 3.06 -18.30
C ASN A 137 -6.73 2.86 -16.80
N LEU A 138 -6.61 1.60 -16.37
CA LEU A 138 -6.34 1.24 -14.98
C LEU A 138 -4.86 1.33 -14.61
N THR A 139 -3.98 1.34 -15.61
CA THR A 139 -2.56 1.64 -15.49
C THR A 139 -2.31 3.04 -16.01
N ASP A 140 -1.70 3.88 -15.20
CA ASP A 140 -1.36 5.26 -15.51
C ASP A 140 0.04 5.53 -14.94
N GLU A 141 1.06 5.45 -15.80
CA GLU A 141 2.46 5.63 -15.40
C GLU A 141 2.72 7.05 -14.88
N GLU A 142 2.04 8.07 -15.43
CA GLU A 142 2.20 9.47 -15.00
C GLU A 142 1.68 9.70 -13.58
N LYS A 143 0.65 8.93 -13.19
CA LYS A 143 0.12 8.93 -11.82
C LYS A 143 0.77 7.88 -10.92
N GLY A 144 1.76 7.14 -11.40
CA GLY A 144 2.40 6.08 -10.64
C GLY A 144 1.52 4.86 -10.37
N GLN A 145 0.51 4.59 -11.23
CA GLN A 145 -0.46 3.51 -11.04
C GLN A 145 -0.19 2.34 -11.97
N LEU A 146 -0.05 1.14 -11.39
CA LEU A 146 0.06 -0.11 -12.15
C LEU A 146 -1.08 -1.05 -11.76
N ARG A 147 -1.71 -1.68 -12.76
CA ARG A 147 -2.68 -2.73 -12.58
C ARG A 147 -2.12 -4.04 -13.10
N PHE A 148 -2.01 -5.03 -12.24
CA PHE A 148 -1.47 -6.34 -12.62
C PHE A 148 -2.49 -7.20 -13.34
N LYS A 149 -2.01 -8.04 -14.25
CA LYS A 149 -2.79 -9.08 -14.93
C LYS A 149 -3.08 -10.23 -13.96
N ASP A 150 -4.05 -11.05 -14.34
CA ASP A 150 -4.32 -12.29 -13.64
C ASP A 150 -3.12 -13.23 -13.67
N GLY A 151 -2.89 -13.97 -12.59
CA GLY A 151 -1.78 -14.90 -12.45
C GLY A 151 -0.48 -14.29 -11.92
N VAL A 152 -0.35 -12.96 -11.83
CA VAL A 152 0.84 -12.31 -11.28
C VAL A 152 0.77 -12.34 -9.76
N THR A 153 1.64 -13.13 -9.13
CA THR A 153 1.73 -13.24 -7.66
C THR A 153 2.93 -12.51 -7.08
N LYS A 154 3.98 -12.32 -7.88
CA LYS A 154 5.21 -11.61 -7.52
C LYS A 154 5.75 -10.85 -8.71
N THR A 155 6.32 -9.68 -8.49
CA THR A 155 6.98 -8.89 -9.52
C THR A 155 8.00 -7.94 -8.92
N LYS A 156 8.75 -7.26 -9.77
CA LYS A 156 9.71 -6.21 -9.40
C LYS A 156 9.37 -4.90 -10.08
N VAL A 157 9.49 -3.82 -9.32
CA VAL A 157 9.33 -2.46 -9.82
C VAL A 157 10.56 -1.65 -9.44
N LEU A 158 11.11 -0.92 -10.40
CA LEU A 158 12.14 0.07 -10.17
C LEU A 158 11.52 1.45 -10.25
N VAL A 159 11.69 2.23 -9.20
CA VAL A 159 11.27 3.62 -9.12
C VAL A 159 12.50 4.50 -9.26
N HIS A 160 12.54 5.31 -10.31
CA HIS A 160 13.50 6.40 -10.46
C HIS A 160 12.86 7.68 -9.96
N ALA A 161 13.47 8.37 -9.03
CA ALA A 161 13.08 9.70 -8.60
C ALA A 161 14.21 10.68 -8.84
N THR A 162 13.89 11.87 -9.33
CA THR A 162 14.83 12.99 -9.50
C THR A 162 14.27 14.17 -8.76
N ILE A 163 15.10 14.83 -7.94
CA ILE A 163 14.73 16.06 -7.26
C ILE A 163 14.76 17.20 -8.30
N GLU A 164 13.59 17.77 -8.59
CA GLU A 164 13.46 18.84 -9.60
C GLU A 164 13.54 20.23 -8.97
N HIS A 165 12.96 20.42 -7.79
CA HIS A 165 13.06 21.71 -7.09
C HIS A 165 13.06 21.51 -5.57
N VAL A 166 13.73 22.41 -4.88
CA VAL A 166 13.79 22.50 -3.42
C VAL A 166 13.74 23.98 -3.06
N ASP A 167 12.61 24.43 -2.54
CA ASP A 167 12.41 25.83 -2.16
C ASP A 167 12.98 26.14 -0.78
N LYS A 168 12.99 25.15 0.10
CA LYS A 168 13.50 25.22 1.48
C LYS A 168 13.98 23.84 1.91
N ASN A 169 14.86 23.81 2.91
CA ASN A 169 15.23 22.55 3.56
C ASN A 169 13.99 21.91 4.16
N GLY A 170 13.79 20.61 3.91
CA GLY A 170 12.61 19.90 4.34
C GLY A 170 12.71 18.40 4.14
N ASP A 171 11.59 17.74 4.28
CA ASP A 171 11.44 16.32 4.07
C ASP A 171 10.43 16.07 2.95
N VAL A 172 10.75 15.14 2.08
CA VAL A 172 9.87 14.64 1.02
C VAL A 172 9.78 13.14 1.13
N GLN A 173 8.69 12.57 0.64
CA GLN A 173 8.43 11.15 0.79
C GLN A 173 8.17 10.47 -0.54
N LEU A 174 8.66 9.24 -0.66
CA LEU A 174 8.20 8.27 -1.64
C LEU A 174 7.34 7.24 -0.91
N SER A 175 6.06 7.17 -1.24
CA SER A 175 5.13 6.22 -0.62
C SER A 175 4.69 5.19 -1.65
N PHE A 176 4.79 3.92 -1.29
CA PHE A 176 4.42 2.78 -2.12
C PHE A 176 3.25 2.06 -1.49
N TYR A 177 2.23 1.78 -2.28
CA TYR A 177 1.05 1.03 -1.85
C TYR A 177 0.88 -0.19 -2.74
N LEU A 178 0.57 -1.31 -2.15
CA LEU A 178 0.35 -2.58 -2.85
C LEU A 178 -0.94 -3.22 -2.36
N SER A 179 -1.76 -3.68 -3.28
CA SER A 179 -2.93 -4.50 -2.98
C SER A 179 -2.86 -5.83 -3.72
N SER A 180 -3.38 -6.88 -3.10
CA SER A 180 -3.60 -8.19 -3.69
C SER A 180 -5.09 -8.42 -3.97
N LYS A 181 -5.44 -9.55 -4.60
CA LYS A 181 -6.83 -9.97 -4.78
C LYS A 181 -7.42 -10.68 -3.55
N ALA A 182 -6.60 -10.96 -2.54
CA ALA A 182 -7.08 -11.48 -1.27
C ALA A 182 -7.94 -10.45 -0.52
N GLU A 183 -8.85 -10.93 0.31
CA GLU A 183 -9.65 -10.10 1.22
C GLU A 183 -8.83 -9.75 2.46
N CYS A 184 -7.82 -8.90 2.28
CA CYS A 184 -6.92 -8.45 3.34
C CYS A 184 -6.54 -6.99 3.14
N GLU A 185 -5.92 -6.39 4.15
CA GLU A 185 -5.35 -5.05 4.05
C GLU A 185 -4.18 -5.03 3.08
N GLY A 186 -4.05 -3.95 2.29
CA GLY A 186 -2.90 -3.72 1.45
C GLY A 186 -1.63 -3.44 2.25
N ALA A 187 -0.48 -3.46 1.59
CA ALA A 187 0.79 -3.04 2.17
C ALA A 187 1.11 -1.59 1.82
N GLN A 188 1.83 -0.93 2.71
CA GLN A 188 2.41 0.39 2.50
C GLN A 188 3.86 0.39 2.97
N GLU A 189 4.74 0.99 2.16
CA GLU A 189 6.12 1.32 2.52
C GLU A 189 6.40 2.78 2.20
N VAL A 190 7.21 3.44 3.03
CA VAL A 190 7.54 4.86 2.89
C VAL A 190 9.04 5.05 3.01
N ILE A 191 9.61 5.83 2.11
CA ILE A 191 10.99 6.31 2.20
C ILE A 191 10.94 7.80 2.49
N ASP A 192 11.45 8.21 3.64
CA ASP A 192 11.64 9.60 4.02
C ASP A 192 12.97 10.10 3.46
N LEU A 193 12.93 11.16 2.68
CA LEU A 193 14.08 11.80 2.05
C LEU A 193 14.20 13.23 2.56
N ARG A 194 15.37 13.60 3.07
CA ARG A 194 15.68 14.99 3.42
C ARG A 194 16.12 15.74 2.19
N THR A 195 15.73 17.00 2.08
CA THR A 195 16.12 17.89 1.00
C THR A 195 16.79 19.14 1.54
N GLU A 196 17.78 19.65 0.79
CA GLU A 196 18.49 20.89 1.09
C GLU A 196 18.56 21.78 -0.15
N VAL A 197 18.41 23.07 0.06
CA VAL A 197 18.62 24.06 -0.98
C VAL A 197 20.11 24.06 -1.39
N ARG A 198 20.36 24.04 -2.70
CA ARG A 198 21.72 24.16 -3.23
C ARG A 198 22.25 25.57 -2.99
N GLU A 199 23.32 25.71 -2.21
CA GLU A 199 23.99 26.99 -2.08
C GLU A 199 24.69 27.33 -3.41
N GLU A 200 24.28 28.43 -4.04
CA GLU A 200 25.00 28.96 -5.19
C GLU A 200 26.34 29.50 -4.70
N LYS A 201 27.43 28.98 -5.23
CA LYS A 201 28.81 29.46 -4.97
C LYS A 201 29.17 30.58 -5.89
#